data_537e75737faef8e8e1316b68bd007c50
#
_entry.id   537e75737faef8e8e1316b68bd007c50
#
_cell.length_a   1.000
_cell.length_b   1.000
_cell.length_c   1.000
_cell.angle_alpha   90.00
_cell.angle_beta   90.00
_cell.angle_gamma   90.00
#
_symmetry.space_group_name_H-M   'P 1'
#
loop_
_entity.id
_entity.type
_entity.pdbx_description
1 polymer ?
#
loop_
_entity_poly.entity_id
_entity_poly.type
_entity_poly.pdbx_seq_one_letter_code
_entity_poly.pdbx_strand_id
1 'polypeptide(L)'
;MMGSKIQFKRPDGSFCDAYLSAQQQGRPGVVVIQEWWGLNDQICGIADRMARAGFNAIAPDLYHGRVTDKADEANHLMSGLDFPGATHQDIRGAVQHLKTNGSSKVAVMGYCMGGALTIASAVHIPELDAGVCFYGIPPKEFADPAAIRIPLQGHFANRDDWCTPAAADGLEASLKACGANYELYRYDANHGFCNDRSAVNYDPASCNLAFERLQVFLSKHLA
;
A
#
# COMPACT_ATOMS: atom_id res chain seq x y z
N MET A 1 2.51 -6.06 20.45
CA MET A 1 3.39 -7.18 20.06
C MET A 1 4.08 -6.77 18.79
N MET A 2 5.37 -7.01 18.66
CA MET A 2 6.08 -6.90 17.38
C MET A 2 5.76 -8.14 16.54
N GLY A 3 5.62 -7.96 15.24
CA GLY A 3 5.38 -9.04 14.31
C GLY A 3 6.61 -9.94 14.11
N SER A 4 6.50 -10.87 13.19
CA SER A 4 7.57 -11.82 12.86
C SER A 4 7.73 -12.00 11.35
N LYS A 5 8.92 -12.40 10.92
CA LYS A 5 9.14 -12.83 9.54
C LYS A 5 8.48 -14.19 9.31
N ILE A 6 7.79 -14.29 8.19
CA ILE A 6 7.14 -15.51 7.72
C ILE A 6 7.41 -15.71 6.24
N GLN A 7 7.02 -16.87 5.72
CA GLN A 7 6.85 -17.11 4.29
C GLN A 7 5.38 -17.48 4.01
N PHE A 8 4.86 -17.01 2.89
CA PHE A 8 3.55 -17.43 2.39
C PHE A 8 3.65 -17.92 0.96
N LYS A 9 2.68 -18.75 0.58
CA LYS A 9 2.63 -19.31 -0.78
C LYS A 9 2.01 -18.30 -1.74
N ARG A 10 2.67 -18.07 -2.86
CA ARG A 10 2.20 -17.25 -3.98
C ARG A 10 1.20 -18.01 -4.84
N PRO A 11 0.36 -17.34 -5.66
CA PRO A 11 -0.53 -18.02 -6.61
C PRO A 11 0.16 -18.99 -7.57
N ASP A 12 1.40 -18.70 -7.98
CA ASP A 12 2.21 -19.59 -8.85
C ASP A 12 2.80 -20.81 -8.13
N GLY A 13 2.58 -20.92 -6.82
CA GLY A 13 3.07 -22.01 -5.98
C GLY A 13 4.45 -21.79 -5.36
N SER A 14 5.18 -20.76 -5.75
CA SER A 14 6.42 -20.34 -5.11
C SER A 14 6.16 -19.63 -3.77
N PHE A 15 7.21 -19.19 -3.08
CA PHE A 15 7.08 -18.52 -1.77
C PHE A 15 7.57 -17.08 -1.82
N CYS A 16 6.95 -16.23 -1.01
CA CYS A 16 7.37 -14.87 -0.76
C CYS A 16 7.63 -14.69 0.74
N ASP A 17 8.73 -14.03 1.09
CA ASP A 17 9.00 -13.59 2.45
C ASP A 17 8.11 -12.39 2.80
N ALA A 18 7.74 -12.28 4.08
CA ALA A 18 6.94 -11.17 4.58
C ALA A 18 7.17 -10.91 6.07
N TYR A 19 6.72 -9.74 6.51
CA TYR A 19 6.54 -9.41 7.92
C TYR A 19 5.06 -9.49 8.28
N LEU A 20 4.69 -10.36 9.22
CA LEU A 20 3.33 -10.53 9.72
C LEU A 20 3.23 -9.98 11.14
N SER A 21 2.41 -8.95 11.37
CA SER A 21 2.30 -8.31 12.67
C SER A 21 1.17 -8.83 13.54
N ALA A 22 0.04 -9.24 12.95
CA ALA A 22 -1.04 -9.89 13.68
C ALA A 22 -1.79 -10.87 12.76
N GLN A 23 -2.28 -11.95 13.38
CA GLN A 23 -3.12 -12.94 12.72
C GLN A 23 -4.12 -13.49 13.73
N GLN A 24 -5.31 -12.87 13.78
CA GLN A 24 -6.38 -13.24 14.69
C GLN A 24 -7.66 -13.50 13.90
N GLN A 25 -8.35 -14.58 14.22
CA GLN A 25 -9.62 -14.93 13.58
C GLN A 25 -10.64 -13.80 13.70
N GLY A 26 -11.32 -13.52 12.59
CA GLY A 26 -12.38 -12.51 12.52
C GLY A 26 -11.90 -11.05 12.39
N ARG A 27 -10.60 -10.77 12.51
CA ARG A 27 -10.09 -9.43 12.23
C ARG A 27 -9.94 -9.20 10.74
N PRO A 28 -10.31 -8.02 10.22
CA PRO A 28 -10.02 -7.66 8.84
C PRO A 28 -8.52 -7.59 8.58
N GLY A 29 -8.12 -7.89 7.35
CA GLY A 29 -6.73 -7.90 6.93
C GLY A 29 -6.29 -6.63 6.23
N VAL A 30 -5.00 -6.29 6.36
CA VAL A 30 -4.36 -5.20 5.61
C VAL A 30 -3.02 -5.67 5.09
N VAL A 31 -2.83 -5.59 3.78
CA VAL A 31 -1.53 -5.75 3.13
C VAL A 31 -0.85 -4.39 3.07
N VAL A 32 0.35 -4.26 3.63
CA VAL A 32 1.15 -3.03 3.65
C VAL A 32 2.27 -3.13 2.62
N ILE A 33 2.24 -2.29 1.60
CA ILE A 33 3.23 -2.33 0.51
C ILE A 33 4.33 -1.31 0.77
N GLN A 34 5.56 -1.77 0.63
CA GLN A 34 6.80 -1.02 0.84
C GLN A 34 6.97 0.17 -0.13
N GLU A 35 7.79 1.13 0.30
CA GLU A 35 8.39 2.13 -0.59
C GLU A 35 9.53 1.51 -1.42
N TRP A 36 10.19 2.31 -2.26
CA TRP A 36 11.33 1.88 -3.07
C TRP A 36 12.57 1.45 -2.29
N TRP A 37 12.56 1.60 -0.96
CA TRP A 37 13.67 1.23 -0.06
C TRP A 37 13.72 -0.26 0.30
N GLY A 38 12.68 -1.02 -0.03
CA GLY A 38 12.51 -2.42 0.38
C GLY A 38 11.70 -2.58 1.68
N LEU A 39 11.52 -3.83 2.10
CA LEU A 39 10.82 -4.17 3.35
C LEU A 39 11.73 -3.84 4.56
N ASN A 40 11.79 -2.57 4.92
CA ASN A 40 12.60 -2.07 6.03
C ASN A 40 11.80 -1.96 7.34
N ASP A 41 12.47 -1.54 8.43
CA ASP A 41 11.84 -1.42 9.75
C ASP A 41 10.71 -0.38 9.81
N GLN A 42 10.74 0.65 8.95
CA GLN A 42 9.65 1.63 8.84
C GLN A 42 8.36 0.94 8.37
N ILE A 43 8.43 0.13 7.31
CA ILE A 43 7.28 -0.61 6.76
C ILE A 43 6.80 -1.67 7.77
N CYS A 44 7.73 -2.38 8.43
CA CYS A 44 7.39 -3.28 9.53
C CYS A 44 6.66 -2.53 10.67
N GLY A 45 7.14 -1.33 11.02
CA GLY A 45 6.52 -0.45 12.02
C GLY A 45 5.10 0.01 11.64
N ILE A 46 4.84 0.24 10.35
CA ILE A 46 3.50 0.53 9.83
C ILE A 46 2.59 -0.70 9.97
N ALA A 47 3.06 -1.90 9.62
CA ALA A 47 2.31 -3.13 9.83
C ALA A 47 1.97 -3.33 11.32
N ASP A 48 2.92 -3.06 12.24
CA ASP A 48 2.68 -3.08 13.68
C ASP A 48 1.65 -2.02 14.13
N ARG A 49 1.67 -0.84 13.52
CA ARG A 49 0.68 0.22 13.78
C ARG A 49 -0.72 -0.22 13.36
N MET A 50 -0.86 -0.89 12.21
CA MET A 50 -2.13 -1.47 11.75
C MET A 50 -2.61 -2.58 12.67
N ALA A 51 -1.72 -3.43 13.15
CA ALA A 51 -2.05 -4.49 14.11
C ALA A 51 -2.57 -3.93 15.45
N ARG A 52 -1.97 -2.85 15.95
CA ARG A 52 -2.46 -2.11 17.13
C ARG A 52 -3.82 -1.46 16.88
N ALA A 53 -4.11 -1.05 15.65
CA ALA A 53 -5.41 -0.51 15.25
C ALA A 53 -6.50 -1.58 15.06
N GLY A 54 -6.20 -2.87 15.25
CA GLY A 54 -7.18 -3.95 15.22
C GLY A 54 -7.23 -4.77 13.93
N PHE A 55 -6.28 -4.60 13.03
CA PHE A 55 -6.19 -5.35 11.76
C PHE A 55 -5.21 -6.52 11.87
N ASN A 56 -5.38 -7.55 11.05
CA ASN A 56 -4.32 -8.47 10.69
C ASN A 56 -3.46 -7.79 9.64
N ALA A 57 -2.15 -7.64 9.87
CA ALA A 57 -1.30 -6.85 8.98
C ALA A 57 -0.11 -7.68 8.46
N ILE A 58 0.06 -7.70 7.15
CA ILE A 58 1.17 -8.37 6.47
C ILE A 58 1.86 -7.41 5.50
N ALA A 59 3.18 -7.40 5.49
CA ALA A 59 3.97 -6.67 4.51
C ALA A 59 4.82 -7.66 3.69
N PRO A 60 4.47 -7.93 2.42
CA PRO A 60 5.27 -8.78 1.54
C PRO A 60 6.61 -8.11 1.18
N ASP A 61 7.66 -8.90 1.02
CA ASP A 61 8.97 -8.44 0.57
C ASP A 61 9.07 -8.51 -0.96
N LEU A 62 8.81 -7.39 -1.61
CA LEU A 62 8.81 -7.31 -3.08
C LEU A 62 10.22 -7.34 -3.69
N TYR A 63 11.26 -7.15 -2.87
CA TYR A 63 12.65 -7.16 -3.32
C TYR A 63 13.42 -8.41 -2.89
N HIS A 64 12.71 -9.41 -2.33
CA HIS A 64 13.26 -10.72 -1.98
C HIS A 64 14.53 -10.64 -1.13
N GLY A 65 14.46 -9.92 -0.02
CA GLY A 65 15.53 -9.75 0.97
C GLY A 65 16.40 -8.51 0.78
N ARG A 66 16.19 -7.72 -0.27
CA ARG A 66 16.99 -6.51 -0.50
C ARG A 66 16.36 -5.28 0.12
N VAL A 67 17.18 -4.54 0.87
CA VAL A 67 16.84 -3.26 1.51
C VAL A 67 18.01 -2.32 1.32
N THR A 68 17.73 -1.05 1.04
CA THR A 68 18.78 -0.03 0.89
C THR A 68 18.35 1.31 1.49
N ASP A 69 19.31 2.14 1.83
CA ASP A 69 19.17 3.56 2.21
C ASP A 69 19.78 4.51 1.16
N LYS A 70 20.28 3.95 0.04
CA LYS A 70 20.90 4.70 -1.05
C LYS A 70 19.93 4.88 -2.21
N ALA A 71 19.71 6.13 -2.61
CA ALA A 71 18.74 6.47 -3.65
C ALA A 71 19.03 5.82 -5.01
N ASP A 72 20.32 5.75 -5.41
CA ASP A 72 20.71 5.12 -6.67
C ASP A 72 20.41 3.61 -6.68
N GLU A 73 20.66 2.92 -5.57
CA GLU A 73 20.33 1.51 -5.43
C GLU A 73 18.83 1.29 -5.35
N ALA A 74 18.09 2.13 -4.63
CA ALA A 74 16.62 2.09 -4.58
C ALA A 74 16.01 2.28 -5.98
N ASN A 75 16.51 3.23 -6.75
CA ASN A 75 16.09 3.43 -8.13
C ASN A 75 16.39 2.21 -9.02
N HIS A 76 17.56 1.58 -8.85
CA HIS A 76 17.90 0.35 -9.56
C HIS A 76 16.96 -0.80 -9.19
N LEU A 77 16.66 -0.99 -7.89
CA LEU A 77 15.73 -2.01 -7.40
C LEU A 77 14.32 -1.80 -7.94
N MET A 78 13.82 -0.57 -7.87
CA MET A 78 12.48 -0.21 -8.38
C MET A 78 12.38 -0.40 -9.89
N SER A 79 13.41 0.04 -10.64
CA SER A 79 13.43 -0.09 -12.11
C SER A 79 13.53 -1.54 -12.59
N GLY A 80 14.12 -2.42 -11.76
CA GLY A 80 14.23 -3.86 -12.03
C GLY A 80 13.05 -4.69 -11.49
N LEU A 81 12.08 -4.08 -10.80
CA LEU A 81 10.95 -4.81 -10.26
C LEU A 81 9.99 -5.26 -11.38
N ASP A 82 9.62 -6.53 -11.36
CA ASP A 82 8.50 -7.04 -12.14
C ASP A 82 7.19 -6.59 -11.48
N PHE A 83 6.68 -5.41 -11.86
CA PHE A 83 5.45 -4.84 -11.31
C PHE A 83 4.22 -5.77 -11.50
N PRO A 84 4.00 -6.40 -12.67
CA PRO A 84 2.97 -7.43 -12.81
C PRO A 84 3.15 -8.60 -11.86
N GLY A 85 4.35 -9.16 -11.75
CA GLY A 85 4.66 -10.26 -10.82
C GLY A 85 4.45 -9.84 -9.37
N ALA A 86 4.93 -8.66 -8.95
CA ALA A 86 4.69 -8.13 -7.62
C ALA A 86 3.19 -8.00 -7.31
N THR A 87 2.38 -7.52 -8.27
CA THR A 87 0.94 -7.37 -8.11
C THR A 87 0.22 -8.72 -8.06
N HIS A 88 0.44 -9.58 -9.07
CA HIS A 88 -0.34 -10.80 -9.25
C HIS A 88 0.15 -11.98 -8.41
N GLN A 89 1.41 -11.95 -7.93
CA GLN A 89 2.00 -13.02 -7.16
C GLN A 89 2.24 -12.61 -5.71
N ASP A 90 3.05 -11.59 -5.44
CA ASP A 90 3.45 -11.25 -4.07
C ASP A 90 2.28 -10.60 -3.30
N ILE A 91 1.69 -9.54 -3.83
CA ILE A 91 0.61 -8.83 -3.15
C ILE A 91 -0.66 -9.67 -3.10
N ARG A 92 -1.04 -10.30 -4.22
CA ARG A 92 -2.21 -11.19 -4.26
C ARG A 92 -2.03 -12.40 -3.33
N GLY A 93 -0.84 -13.00 -3.28
CA GLY A 93 -0.51 -14.08 -2.35
C GLY A 93 -0.67 -13.65 -0.89
N ALA A 94 -0.24 -12.43 -0.54
CA ALA A 94 -0.44 -11.88 0.80
C ALA A 94 -1.93 -11.67 1.13
N VAL A 95 -2.75 -11.20 0.17
CA VAL A 95 -4.22 -11.10 0.31
C VAL A 95 -4.83 -12.48 0.58
N GLN A 96 -4.47 -13.48 -0.22
CA GLN A 96 -4.95 -14.86 -0.08
C GLN A 96 -4.51 -15.47 1.24
N HIS A 97 -3.28 -15.20 1.68
CA HIS A 97 -2.78 -15.63 2.98
C HIS A 97 -3.66 -15.09 4.12
N LEU A 98 -3.96 -13.79 4.14
CA LEU A 98 -4.83 -13.19 5.17
C LEU A 98 -6.25 -13.78 5.14
N LYS A 99 -6.85 -13.94 3.95
CA LYS A 99 -8.19 -14.52 3.82
C LYS A 99 -8.24 -15.97 4.30
N THR A 100 -7.28 -16.79 3.93
CA THR A 100 -7.20 -18.19 4.36
C THR A 100 -6.98 -18.34 5.87
N ASN A 101 -6.32 -17.34 6.49
CA ASN A 101 -6.01 -17.35 7.93
C ASN A 101 -6.96 -16.49 8.76
N GLY A 102 -8.20 -16.27 8.29
CA GLY A 102 -9.30 -15.78 9.12
C GLY A 102 -9.72 -14.33 8.92
N SER A 103 -9.16 -13.61 7.94
CA SER A 103 -9.63 -12.27 7.55
C SER A 103 -10.66 -12.39 6.43
N SER A 104 -11.95 -12.18 6.75
CA SER A 104 -13.03 -12.23 5.73
C SER A 104 -12.93 -11.11 4.71
N LYS A 105 -12.46 -9.93 5.15
CA LYS A 105 -12.22 -8.76 4.31
C LYS A 105 -10.76 -8.32 4.39
N VAL A 106 -10.18 -7.90 3.25
CA VAL A 106 -8.77 -7.50 3.15
C VAL A 106 -8.65 -6.23 2.33
N ALA A 107 -7.97 -5.23 2.88
CA ALA A 107 -7.53 -4.06 2.15
C ALA A 107 -6.05 -4.13 1.79
N VAL A 108 -5.66 -3.32 0.83
CA VAL A 108 -4.27 -3.04 0.50
C VAL A 108 -3.97 -1.57 0.78
N MET A 109 -2.79 -1.29 1.33
CA MET A 109 -2.27 0.06 1.47
C MET A 109 -0.80 0.11 1.10
N GLY A 110 -0.33 1.24 0.60
CA GLY A 110 1.08 1.36 0.24
C GLY A 110 1.53 2.80 0.04
N TYR A 111 2.83 2.99 0.05
CA TYR A 111 3.51 4.27 0.07
C TYR A 111 4.43 4.42 -1.13
N CYS A 112 4.45 5.58 -1.79
CA CYS A 112 5.32 5.86 -2.94
C CYS A 112 5.12 4.82 -4.07
N MET A 113 6.14 4.05 -4.42
CA MET A 113 6.03 2.87 -5.29
C MET A 113 4.88 1.94 -4.85
N GLY A 114 4.78 1.67 -3.54
CA GLY A 114 3.70 0.87 -2.98
C GLY A 114 2.32 1.53 -3.10
N GLY A 115 2.24 2.86 -3.14
CA GLY A 115 1.01 3.59 -3.45
C GLY A 115 0.55 3.34 -4.88
N ALA A 116 1.47 3.35 -5.84
CA ALA A 116 1.18 2.98 -7.23
C ALA A 116 0.72 1.50 -7.33
N LEU A 117 1.40 0.60 -6.62
CA LEU A 117 1.01 -0.81 -6.56
C LEU A 117 -0.33 -1.03 -5.84
N THR A 118 -0.72 -0.16 -4.91
CA THR A 118 -2.07 -0.17 -4.30
C THR A 118 -3.16 0.07 -5.36
N ILE A 119 -3.00 1.07 -6.20
CA ILE A 119 -3.94 1.36 -7.30
C ILE A 119 -3.94 0.19 -8.30
N ALA A 120 -2.77 -0.34 -8.67
CA ALA A 120 -2.67 -1.50 -9.54
C ALA A 120 -3.38 -2.74 -8.93
N SER A 121 -3.19 -2.97 -7.63
CA SER A 121 -3.87 -4.05 -6.91
C SER A 121 -5.40 -3.86 -6.91
N ALA A 122 -5.89 -2.63 -6.72
CA ALA A 122 -7.32 -2.32 -6.77
C ALA A 122 -7.95 -2.57 -8.14
N VAL A 123 -7.16 -2.52 -9.22
CA VAL A 123 -7.59 -2.85 -10.59
C VAL A 123 -7.54 -4.36 -10.84
N HIS A 124 -6.48 -5.04 -10.38
CA HIS A 124 -6.13 -6.39 -10.83
C HIS A 124 -6.44 -7.51 -9.85
N ILE A 125 -6.65 -7.21 -8.55
CA ILE A 125 -6.87 -8.24 -7.53
C ILE A 125 -8.34 -8.23 -7.08
N PRO A 126 -9.17 -9.15 -7.60
CA PRO A 126 -10.60 -9.15 -7.33
C PRO A 126 -10.96 -9.56 -5.90
N GLU A 127 -10.02 -10.12 -5.14
CA GLU A 127 -10.22 -10.52 -3.75
C GLU A 127 -10.13 -9.35 -2.75
N LEU A 128 -9.75 -8.15 -3.19
CA LEU A 128 -9.65 -6.96 -2.34
C LEU A 128 -11.00 -6.32 -2.06
N ASP A 129 -11.14 -5.78 -0.86
CA ASP A 129 -12.36 -5.09 -0.38
C ASP A 129 -12.18 -3.57 -0.29
N ALA A 130 -10.95 -3.05 -0.17
CA ALA A 130 -10.63 -1.62 -0.17
C ALA A 130 -9.14 -1.37 -0.51
N GLY A 131 -8.82 -0.13 -0.91
CA GLY A 131 -7.44 0.31 -1.14
C GLY A 131 -7.14 1.67 -0.52
N VAL A 132 -5.93 1.87 0.01
CA VAL A 132 -5.45 3.17 0.52
C VAL A 132 -4.09 3.50 -0.07
N CYS A 133 -4.06 4.50 -0.95
CA CYS A 133 -2.87 4.93 -1.67
C CYS A 133 -2.22 6.15 -1.01
N PHE A 134 -0.93 6.10 -0.75
CA PHE A 134 -0.13 7.25 -0.34
C PHE A 134 0.84 7.63 -1.46
N TYR A 135 0.69 8.84 -1.97
CA TYR A 135 1.56 9.54 -2.92
C TYR A 135 2.19 8.64 -4.00
N GLY A 136 1.37 7.82 -4.67
CA GLY A 136 1.82 6.97 -5.78
C GLY A 136 0.70 6.68 -6.77
N ILE A 137 0.96 6.83 -8.07
CA ILE A 137 0.01 6.57 -9.15
C ILE A 137 0.74 5.76 -10.23
N PRO A 138 0.24 4.59 -10.63
CA PRO A 138 0.85 3.80 -11.70
C PRO A 138 0.60 4.41 -13.07
N PRO A 139 1.41 4.08 -14.08
CA PRO A 139 1.09 4.35 -15.48
C PRO A 139 -0.27 3.74 -15.83
N LYS A 140 -1.09 4.50 -16.61
CA LYS A 140 -2.44 4.09 -17.00
C LYS A 140 -2.44 2.78 -17.80
N GLU A 141 -1.40 2.56 -18.58
CA GLU A 141 -1.22 1.36 -19.40
C GLU A 141 -1.07 0.10 -18.55
N PHE A 142 -0.55 0.24 -17.32
CA PHE A 142 -0.44 -0.86 -16.37
C PHE A 142 -1.72 -1.05 -15.56
N ALA A 143 -2.33 0.05 -15.09
CA ALA A 143 -3.56 -0.01 -14.30
C ALA A 143 -4.43 1.24 -14.55
N ASP A 144 -5.47 1.09 -15.34
CA ASP A 144 -6.44 2.17 -15.58
C ASP A 144 -7.35 2.35 -14.37
N PRO A 145 -7.31 3.51 -13.67
CA PRO A 145 -8.17 3.77 -12.52
C PRO A 145 -9.67 3.65 -12.82
N ALA A 146 -10.08 3.80 -14.08
CA ALA A 146 -11.46 3.59 -14.48
C ALA A 146 -11.96 2.14 -14.31
N ALA A 147 -11.06 1.19 -14.12
CA ALA A 147 -11.39 -0.20 -13.85
C ALA A 147 -11.55 -0.53 -12.35
N ILE A 148 -11.26 0.40 -11.44
CA ILE A 148 -11.40 0.21 -9.99
C ILE A 148 -12.88 0.01 -9.62
N ARG A 149 -13.17 -1.02 -8.82
CA ARG A 149 -14.53 -1.36 -8.36
C ARG A 149 -14.68 -1.40 -6.85
N ILE A 150 -13.57 -1.34 -6.12
CA ILE A 150 -13.54 -1.28 -4.66
C ILE A 150 -13.40 0.16 -4.17
N PRO A 151 -13.80 0.49 -2.93
CA PRO A 151 -13.52 1.79 -2.33
C PRO A 151 -12.02 2.10 -2.32
N LEU A 152 -11.66 3.31 -2.74
CA LEU A 152 -10.27 3.79 -2.77
C LEU A 152 -10.13 5.07 -1.96
N GLN A 153 -9.17 5.11 -1.03
CA GLN A 153 -8.74 6.35 -0.40
C GLN A 153 -7.34 6.73 -0.89
N GLY A 154 -7.10 8.03 -1.15
CA GLY A 154 -5.82 8.53 -1.59
C GLY A 154 -5.33 9.73 -0.78
N HIS A 155 -4.03 9.74 -0.49
CA HIS A 155 -3.33 10.78 0.26
C HIS A 155 -2.17 11.34 -0.56
N PHE A 156 -2.27 12.59 -1.03
CA PHE A 156 -1.32 13.20 -1.95
C PHE A 156 -0.75 14.50 -1.38
N ALA A 157 0.51 14.77 -1.66
CA ALA A 157 1.18 15.99 -1.25
C ALA A 157 1.04 17.09 -2.32
N ASN A 158 0.93 18.35 -1.89
CA ASN A 158 0.83 19.51 -2.81
C ASN A 158 2.20 19.94 -3.35
N ARG A 159 3.30 19.56 -2.68
CA ARG A 159 4.68 19.84 -3.09
C ARG A 159 5.39 18.54 -3.48
N ASP A 160 4.84 17.82 -4.44
CA ASP A 160 5.35 16.52 -4.89
C ASP A 160 5.76 16.62 -6.36
N ASP A 161 7.05 16.44 -6.62
CA ASP A 161 7.62 16.49 -7.98
C ASP A 161 7.59 15.11 -8.66
N TRP A 162 7.31 14.05 -7.92
CA TRP A 162 7.23 12.68 -8.45
C TRP A 162 5.79 12.25 -8.71
N CYS A 163 4.95 12.25 -7.69
CA CYS A 163 3.49 12.07 -7.81
C CYS A 163 2.82 13.42 -7.79
N THR A 164 2.93 14.16 -8.90
CA THR A 164 2.57 15.57 -8.97
C THR A 164 1.10 15.85 -8.65
N PRO A 165 0.75 17.06 -8.17
CA PRO A 165 -0.66 17.46 -8.00
C PRO A 165 -1.50 17.25 -9.26
N ALA A 166 -0.96 17.52 -10.45
CA ALA A 166 -1.64 17.29 -11.71
C ALA A 166 -1.93 15.81 -11.97
N ALA A 167 -1.01 14.90 -11.61
CA ALA A 167 -1.25 13.46 -11.70
C ALA A 167 -2.38 13.01 -10.75
N ALA A 168 -2.41 13.57 -9.54
CA ALA A 168 -3.47 13.29 -8.57
C ALA A 168 -4.83 13.86 -9.01
N ASP A 169 -4.87 15.01 -9.68
CA ASP A 169 -6.09 15.58 -10.29
C ASP A 169 -6.59 14.70 -11.44
N GLY A 170 -5.67 14.16 -12.27
CA GLY A 170 -6.00 13.20 -13.33
C GLY A 170 -6.58 11.89 -12.80
N LEU A 171 -6.04 11.37 -11.69
CA LEU A 171 -6.60 10.21 -11.00
C LEU A 171 -8.02 10.52 -10.52
N GLU A 172 -8.23 11.66 -9.86
CA GLU A 172 -9.55 12.06 -9.35
C GLU A 172 -10.57 12.20 -10.46
N ALA A 173 -10.19 12.82 -11.58
CA ALA A 173 -11.05 12.94 -12.76
C ALA A 173 -11.45 11.57 -13.32
N SER A 174 -10.52 10.62 -13.39
CA SER A 174 -10.79 9.25 -13.85
C SER A 174 -11.75 8.50 -12.92
N LEU A 175 -11.54 8.57 -11.61
CA LEU A 175 -12.40 7.96 -10.60
C LEU A 175 -13.82 8.54 -10.63
N LYS A 176 -13.92 9.86 -10.75
CA LYS A 176 -15.21 10.55 -10.88
C LYS A 176 -15.95 10.15 -12.13
N ALA A 177 -15.26 10.08 -13.26
CA ALA A 177 -15.86 9.73 -14.56
C ALA A 177 -16.43 8.30 -14.58
N CYS A 178 -15.79 7.35 -13.89
CA CYS A 178 -16.28 5.96 -13.82
C CYS A 178 -17.25 5.71 -12.66
N GLY A 179 -17.58 6.71 -11.83
CA GLY A 179 -18.47 6.58 -10.68
C GLY A 179 -17.89 5.75 -9.54
N ALA A 180 -16.57 5.70 -9.40
CA ALA A 180 -15.91 4.97 -8.32
C ALA A 180 -16.28 5.54 -6.94
N ASN A 181 -16.27 4.69 -5.93
CA ASN A 181 -16.35 5.12 -4.52
C ASN A 181 -14.95 5.52 -4.04
N TYR A 182 -14.69 6.81 -3.87
CA TYR A 182 -13.37 7.29 -3.50
C TYR A 182 -13.39 8.47 -2.52
N GLU A 183 -12.27 8.62 -1.79
CA GLU A 183 -11.93 9.77 -0.95
C GLU A 183 -10.50 10.19 -1.28
N LEU A 184 -10.26 11.40 -1.79
CA LEU A 184 -8.91 11.89 -2.05
C LEU A 184 -8.62 13.12 -1.20
N TYR A 185 -7.44 13.11 -0.55
CA TYR A 185 -6.97 14.16 0.34
C TYR A 185 -5.67 14.76 -0.15
N ARG A 186 -5.54 16.06 -0.01
CA ARG A 186 -4.35 16.85 -0.33
C ARG A 186 -3.74 17.40 0.95
N TYR A 187 -2.41 17.37 1.04
CA TYR A 187 -1.64 17.84 2.19
C TYR A 187 -0.61 18.87 1.75
N ASP A 188 -0.43 19.93 2.53
CA ASP A 188 0.65 20.89 2.31
C ASP A 188 1.98 20.31 2.80
N ALA A 189 2.46 19.28 2.10
CA ALA A 189 3.61 18.46 2.43
C ALA A 189 4.42 18.12 1.17
N ASN A 190 5.58 17.50 1.35
CA ASN A 190 6.42 16.97 0.29
C ASN A 190 6.10 15.49 0.00
N HIS A 191 6.66 14.95 -1.12
CA HIS A 191 6.64 13.52 -1.38
C HIS A 191 7.20 12.72 -0.19
N GLY A 192 6.56 11.61 0.17
CA GLY A 192 7.04 10.78 1.28
C GLY A 192 6.78 11.36 2.68
N PHE A 193 5.77 12.21 2.85
CA PHE A 193 5.48 12.88 4.13
C PHE A 193 5.15 11.93 5.29
N CYS A 194 4.93 10.66 5.03
CA CYS A 194 4.77 9.62 6.07
C CYS A 194 6.04 8.78 6.29
N ASN A 195 7.16 9.09 5.65
CA ASN A 195 8.42 8.39 5.87
C ASN A 195 9.19 9.06 7.03
N ASP A 196 9.09 8.51 8.22
CA ASP A 196 9.73 9.01 9.44
C ASP A 196 11.26 8.87 9.46
N ARG A 197 11.84 8.19 8.46
CA ARG A 197 13.29 8.14 8.23
C ARG A 197 13.81 9.30 7.41
N SER A 198 12.93 10.06 6.76
CA SER A 198 13.30 11.24 5.97
C SER A 198 13.20 12.50 6.81
N ALA A 199 14.32 13.01 7.30
CA ALA A 199 14.36 14.27 8.05
C ALA A 199 13.88 15.50 7.24
N VAL A 200 13.87 15.39 5.90
CA VAL A 200 13.48 16.50 5.00
C VAL A 200 12.00 16.45 4.63
N ASN A 201 11.45 15.26 4.45
CA ASN A 201 10.10 15.08 3.89
C ASN A 201 9.06 14.72 4.94
N TYR A 202 9.46 14.16 6.07
CA TYR A 202 8.53 13.73 7.11
C TYR A 202 7.76 14.90 7.68
N ASP A 203 6.43 14.84 7.58
CA ASP A 203 5.51 15.78 8.20
C ASP A 203 4.58 15.03 9.17
N PRO A 204 4.90 15.05 10.48
CA PRO A 204 4.12 14.30 11.47
C PRO A 204 2.65 14.68 11.52
N ALA A 205 2.33 15.97 11.31
CA ALA A 205 0.95 16.45 11.38
C ALA A 205 0.13 15.89 10.23
N SER A 206 0.62 16.02 8.99
CA SER A 206 -0.03 15.46 7.80
C SER A 206 -0.11 13.95 7.87
N CYS A 207 0.96 13.27 8.31
CA CYS A 207 0.99 11.81 8.42
C CYS A 207 -0.01 11.28 9.47
N ASN A 208 -0.12 11.91 10.63
CA ASN A 208 -1.08 11.52 11.65
C ASN A 208 -2.53 11.74 11.19
N LEU A 209 -2.82 12.89 10.57
CA LEU A 209 -4.14 13.17 10.01
C LEU A 209 -4.51 12.16 8.90
N ALA A 210 -3.55 11.81 8.03
CA ALA A 210 -3.76 10.79 7.00
C ALA A 210 -4.06 9.42 7.62
N PHE A 211 -3.36 9.07 8.71
CA PHE A 211 -3.59 7.81 9.41
C PHE A 211 -4.95 7.75 10.12
N GLU A 212 -5.40 8.84 10.72
CA GLU A 212 -6.75 8.95 11.31
C GLU A 212 -7.84 8.73 10.24
N ARG A 213 -7.71 9.38 9.08
CA ARG A 213 -8.62 9.21 7.94
C ARG A 213 -8.61 7.78 7.41
N LEU A 214 -7.44 7.17 7.27
CA LEU A 214 -7.27 5.77 6.89
C LEU A 214 -8.00 4.83 7.85
N GLN A 215 -7.86 5.02 9.17
CA GLN A 215 -8.54 4.16 10.15
C GLN A 215 -10.06 4.25 10.03
N VAL A 216 -10.61 5.45 9.89
CA VAL A 216 -12.06 5.66 9.69
C VAL A 216 -12.53 4.97 8.41
N PHE A 217 -11.80 5.17 7.30
CA PHE A 217 -12.11 4.57 6.01
C PHE A 217 -12.08 3.04 6.06
N LEU A 218 -11.01 2.44 6.59
CA LEU A 218 -10.89 0.99 6.69
C LEU A 218 -11.94 0.40 7.63
N SER A 219 -12.22 1.04 8.77
CA SER A 219 -13.29 0.59 9.68
C SER A 219 -14.66 0.57 9.01
N LYS A 220 -14.95 1.56 8.17
CA LYS A 220 -16.21 1.66 7.41
C LYS A 220 -16.35 0.55 6.35
N HIS A 221 -15.27 0.21 5.65
CA HIS A 221 -15.33 -0.67 4.49
C HIS A 221 -14.98 -2.13 4.79
N LEU A 222 -14.28 -2.39 5.90
CA LEU A 222 -13.89 -3.73 6.32
C LEU A 222 -14.70 -4.28 7.51
N ALA A 223 -15.68 -3.52 8.00
CA ALA A 223 -16.62 -3.99 9.03
C ALA A 223 -17.47 -5.18 8.55
#